data_98d697a2247ee36609eae32a1b5e73a2
#
_entry.id   98d697a2247ee36609eae32a1b5e73a2
#
_cell.length_a   1.000
_cell.length_b   1.000
_cell.length_c   1.000
_cell.angle_alpha   90.00
_cell.angle_beta   90.00
_cell.angle_gamma   90.00
#
_symmetry.space_group_name_H-M   'P 1'
#
loop_
_entity.id
_entity.type
_entity.pdbx_description
1 polymer ?
#
loop_
_entity_poly.entity_id
_entity_poly.type
_entity_poly.pdbx_seq_one_letter_code
_entity_poly.pdbx_strand_id
1 'polypeptide(L)'
;MSLSSPSQAPTSLTDLPPELLDHITTYLPSAQSLASLGAASKSLHAYVEKDAWHTFIKTHFPSIAPDAPPSYRDATRTLATLSKAWDRRALVSRYIEPGGSIRTYPGGGKVDRWNRPRGQQTIGFTPHLDVYEEIGPRWQDRTEVFAFSAGAEVCVRQTQRRGSGNENVQWATYRPLSASEGRDDVTTLHLLKPRDGFGAAEGQKLVIGTANGDLRVVELPEGECQDVPTVYLTTQGLPVRSSSLISTRSSTLLAANMGDSRVCVYPIDDDAPKIAPLSSVDIRPPHVQGERVKHQRVWSTSFLSSQHIAAGIGPSEQPLHILSLTPSGLEKEAIRKFSLQNDLDHVDSFTKRSSSSVYPIVPLPASSASATEGNVFLSGAYDGIIRLHDLRSPREVEASYSDPTDDSAVYSLLPRGQETLVAGTSRHSLLKTFDLRLGAKCYSYLEASSTLPGNDTRVPRTRDWNLFLRPTSNTGGNWRGGRGRGRGALQNTWVSRRSHESSVYSLAASSHHSPYIYAGVENAVLELASTAALDQNPDSVFFAPWQARKSTQPRHDSMPAHFEDDARQAGSSASGFWNEREVLDLAMYDQTPDMKLCTQKSLWDTHRQATSPVSRTLEFPRVEGLDQRWRVGSG
;
A
#
# COMPACT_ATOMS: atom_id res chain seq x y z
N MET A 1 12.56 -39.43 -58.38
CA MET A 1 11.82 -38.29 -57.81
C MET A 1 10.70 -38.87 -56.94
N SER A 2 10.93 -38.95 -55.64
CA SER A 2 9.90 -39.39 -54.67
C SER A 2 9.05 -38.19 -54.34
N LEU A 3 7.80 -38.25 -54.74
CA LEU A 3 6.77 -37.27 -54.35
C LEU A 3 6.56 -37.39 -52.84
N SER A 4 6.95 -36.33 -52.09
CA SER A 4 6.61 -36.17 -50.70
C SER A 4 5.10 -36.17 -50.54
N SER A 5 4.59 -37.07 -49.72
CA SER A 5 3.18 -37.12 -49.32
C SER A 5 2.71 -35.79 -48.80
N PRO A 6 1.50 -35.32 -49.15
CA PRO A 6 0.98 -34.08 -48.58
C PRO A 6 0.86 -34.26 -47.07
N SER A 7 1.43 -33.31 -46.33
CA SER A 7 1.26 -33.18 -44.88
C SER A 7 -0.24 -33.22 -44.58
N GLN A 8 -0.71 -34.26 -43.88
CA GLN A 8 -2.10 -34.33 -43.44
C GLN A 8 -2.37 -33.13 -42.53
N ALA A 9 -3.43 -32.38 -42.83
CA ALA A 9 -3.87 -31.30 -41.93
C ALA A 9 -4.20 -31.87 -40.53
N PRO A 10 -3.88 -31.18 -39.45
CA PRO A 10 -4.14 -31.66 -38.10
C PRO A 10 -5.65 -31.93 -37.95
N THR A 11 -5.98 -33.12 -37.52
CA THR A 11 -7.38 -33.59 -37.35
C THR A 11 -7.91 -33.33 -35.95
N SER A 12 -7.02 -33.03 -35.03
CA SER A 12 -7.33 -32.78 -33.62
C SER A 12 -6.50 -31.61 -33.06
N LEU A 13 -7.05 -30.93 -32.07
CA LEU A 13 -6.32 -29.89 -31.29
C LEU A 13 -5.02 -30.45 -30.68
N THR A 14 -5.01 -31.74 -30.35
CA THR A 14 -3.83 -32.41 -29.76
C THR A 14 -2.69 -32.62 -30.76
N ASP A 15 -2.96 -32.48 -32.05
CA ASP A 15 -2.00 -32.68 -33.15
C ASP A 15 -1.30 -31.36 -33.53
N LEU A 16 -1.70 -30.25 -32.91
CA LEU A 16 -1.10 -28.94 -33.13
C LEU A 16 0.28 -28.84 -32.45
N PRO A 17 1.23 -28.19 -33.12
CA PRO A 17 2.50 -27.84 -32.49
C PRO A 17 2.31 -26.99 -31.20
N PRO A 18 3.20 -27.11 -30.22
CA PRO A 18 3.12 -26.35 -28.96
C PRO A 18 3.00 -24.82 -29.16
N GLU A 19 3.66 -24.28 -30.18
CA GLU A 19 3.65 -22.84 -30.50
C GLU A 19 2.25 -22.35 -30.91
N LEU A 20 1.48 -23.18 -31.62
CA LEU A 20 0.10 -22.86 -31.95
C LEU A 20 -0.82 -23.00 -30.74
N LEU A 21 -0.57 -23.96 -29.87
CA LEU A 21 -1.30 -24.08 -28.60
C LEU A 21 -1.01 -22.90 -27.70
N ASP A 22 0.23 -22.40 -27.63
CA ASP A 22 0.57 -21.18 -26.91
C ASP A 22 -0.16 -19.97 -27.47
N HIS A 23 -0.22 -19.84 -28.78
CA HIS A 23 -0.97 -18.76 -29.42
C HIS A 23 -2.46 -18.85 -29.09
N ILE A 24 -3.07 -20.04 -29.13
CA ILE A 24 -4.45 -20.24 -28.70
C ILE A 24 -4.65 -19.86 -27.23
N THR A 25 -3.70 -20.21 -26.37
CA THR A 25 -3.76 -19.91 -24.95
C THR A 25 -3.84 -18.40 -24.68
N THR A 26 -3.18 -17.56 -25.49
CA THR A 26 -3.25 -16.08 -25.35
C THR A 26 -4.66 -15.53 -25.55
N TYR A 27 -5.54 -16.22 -26.26
CA TYR A 27 -6.93 -15.81 -26.49
C TYR A 27 -7.93 -16.39 -25.49
N LEU A 28 -7.50 -17.27 -24.59
CA LEU A 28 -8.41 -17.82 -23.59
C LEU A 28 -8.79 -16.72 -22.56
N PRO A 29 -10.09 -16.47 -22.35
CA PRO A 29 -10.51 -15.30 -21.57
C PRO A 29 -10.36 -15.48 -20.05
N SER A 30 -10.15 -16.70 -19.56
CA SER A 30 -10.10 -16.97 -18.13
C SER A 30 -9.25 -18.16 -17.75
N ALA A 31 -8.73 -18.15 -16.54
CA ALA A 31 -8.02 -19.29 -15.95
C ALA A 31 -8.88 -20.57 -15.93
N GLN A 32 -10.20 -20.44 -15.81
CA GLN A 32 -11.12 -21.57 -15.88
C GLN A 32 -11.15 -22.19 -17.27
N SER A 33 -11.13 -21.38 -18.33
CA SER A 33 -11.07 -21.87 -19.71
C SER A 33 -9.81 -22.69 -19.96
N LEU A 34 -8.66 -22.22 -19.41
CA LEU A 34 -7.39 -22.92 -19.49
C LEU A 34 -7.43 -24.25 -18.70
N ALA A 35 -7.98 -24.24 -17.48
CA ALA A 35 -8.18 -25.46 -16.70
C ALA A 35 -9.08 -26.48 -17.42
N SER A 36 -10.14 -26.02 -18.10
CA SER A 36 -11.02 -26.87 -18.90
C SER A 36 -10.29 -27.47 -20.09
N LEU A 37 -9.40 -26.71 -20.76
CA LEU A 37 -8.55 -27.22 -21.83
C LEU A 37 -7.65 -28.36 -21.32
N GLY A 38 -7.02 -28.18 -20.16
CA GLY A 38 -6.19 -29.21 -19.49
C GLY A 38 -6.99 -30.46 -19.08
N ALA A 39 -8.29 -30.32 -18.82
CA ALA A 39 -9.14 -31.46 -18.47
C ALA A 39 -9.64 -32.26 -19.71
N ALA A 40 -9.49 -31.73 -20.92
CA ALA A 40 -10.05 -32.34 -22.14
C ALA A 40 -9.28 -33.59 -22.58
N SER A 41 -7.95 -33.66 -22.41
CA SER A 41 -7.14 -34.84 -22.74
C SER A 41 -5.84 -34.89 -21.96
N LYS A 42 -5.20 -36.06 -21.86
CA LYS A 42 -3.89 -36.23 -21.19
C LYS A 42 -2.78 -35.42 -21.86
N SER A 43 -2.79 -35.32 -23.19
CA SER A 43 -1.83 -34.54 -23.98
C SER A 43 -1.95 -33.04 -23.68
N LEU A 44 -3.19 -32.51 -23.73
CA LEU A 44 -3.45 -31.11 -23.39
C LEU A 44 -3.17 -30.80 -21.90
N HIS A 45 -3.43 -31.77 -21.01
CA HIS A 45 -3.07 -31.61 -19.60
C HIS A 45 -1.55 -31.42 -19.41
N ALA A 46 -0.76 -32.27 -20.09
CA ALA A 46 0.72 -32.16 -20.00
C ALA A 46 1.21 -30.81 -20.56
N TYR A 47 0.65 -30.32 -21.66
CA TYR A 47 0.94 -29.02 -22.22
C TYR A 47 0.53 -27.89 -21.25
N VAL A 48 -0.70 -27.94 -20.72
CA VAL A 48 -1.22 -26.89 -19.81
C VAL A 48 -0.38 -26.77 -18.55
N GLU A 49 0.01 -27.89 -17.94
CA GLU A 49 0.83 -27.85 -16.71
C GLU A 49 2.27 -27.38 -16.97
N LYS A 50 2.81 -27.66 -18.17
CA LYS A 50 4.19 -27.31 -18.51
C LYS A 50 4.36 -25.88 -18.97
N ASP A 51 3.53 -25.44 -19.93
CA ASP A 51 3.78 -24.22 -20.69
C ASP A 51 2.61 -23.21 -20.64
N ALA A 52 1.36 -23.68 -20.71
CA ALA A 52 0.22 -22.78 -20.92
C ALA A 52 -0.09 -21.86 -19.75
N TRP A 53 0.09 -22.29 -18.48
CA TRP A 53 -0.09 -21.42 -17.33
C TRP A 53 0.90 -20.26 -17.32
N HIS A 54 2.14 -20.49 -17.74
CA HIS A 54 3.15 -19.44 -17.86
C HIS A 54 2.79 -18.43 -18.96
N THR A 55 2.38 -18.92 -20.14
CA THR A 55 1.91 -18.08 -21.26
C THR A 55 0.70 -17.26 -20.86
N PHE A 56 -0.26 -17.87 -20.17
CA PHE A 56 -1.46 -17.19 -19.68
C PHE A 56 -1.13 -16.04 -18.70
N ILE A 57 -0.25 -16.28 -17.71
CA ILE A 57 0.15 -15.24 -16.77
C ILE A 57 0.81 -14.07 -17.48
N LYS A 58 1.76 -14.33 -18.37
CA LYS A 58 2.48 -13.29 -19.11
C LYS A 58 1.54 -12.45 -20.00
N THR A 59 0.49 -13.06 -20.54
CA THR A 59 -0.46 -12.37 -21.40
C THR A 59 -1.48 -11.55 -20.61
N HIS A 60 -2.05 -12.13 -19.55
CA HIS A 60 -3.16 -11.51 -18.82
C HIS A 60 -2.74 -10.65 -17.62
N PHE A 61 -1.56 -10.90 -17.07
CA PHE A 61 -1.05 -10.21 -15.87
C PHE A 61 0.40 -9.72 -16.02
N PRO A 62 0.78 -9.10 -17.16
CA PRO A 62 2.19 -8.83 -17.47
C PRO A 62 2.88 -7.93 -16.43
N SER A 63 2.13 -7.04 -15.77
CA SER A 63 2.69 -6.04 -14.83
C SER A 63 2.71 -6.49 -13.36
N ILE A 64 2.03 -7.61 -13.05
CA ILE A 64 1.94 -8.14 -11.67
C ILE A 64 2.35 -9.61 -11.58
N ALA A 65 2.83 -10.19 -12.68
CA ALA A 65 3.32 -11.56 -12.70
C ALA A 65 4.54 -11.72 -11.78
N PRO A 66 4.61 -12.76 -10.95
CA PRO A 66 5.83 -13.08 -10.23
C PRO A 66 6.90 -13.60 -11.21
N ASP A 67 8.18 -13.25 -10.98
CA ASP A 67 9.26 -13.57 -11.92
C ASP A 67 9.46 -15.09 -12.12
N ALA A 68 9.48 -15.87 -11.05
CA ALA A 68 9.67 -17.32 -11.12
C ALA A 68 8.89 -18.02 -9.99
N PRO A 69 7.55 -18.11 -10.11
CA PRO A 69 6.76 -18.77 -9.07
C PRO A 69 7.02 -20.28 -9.06
N PRO A 70 6.99 -20.93 -7.90
CA PRO A 70 7.17 -22.38 -7.81
C PRO A 70 6.04 -23.16 -8.51
N SER A 71 4.89 -22.52 -8.74
CA SER A 71 3.75 -23.06 -9.48
C SER A 71 3.02 -21.94 -10.25
N TYR A 72 3.09 -21.95 -11.57
CA TYR A 72 2.37 -21.00 -12.42
C TYR A 72 0.84 -21.16 -12.33
N ARG A 73 0.36 -22.38 -12.12
CA ARG A 73 -1.07 -22.65 -11.94
C ARG A 73 -1.63 -21.97 -10.69
N ASP A 74 -0.94 -22.13 -9.54
CA ASP A 74 -1.39 -21.55 -8.28
C ASP A 74 -1.26 -20.01 -8.32
N ALA A 75 -0.18 -19.49 -8.92
CA ALA A 75 -0.02 -18.07 -9.17
C ALA A 75 -1.14 -17.51 -10.05
N THR A 76 -1.51 -18.19 -11.14
CA THR A 76 -2.63 -17.79 -12.00
C THR A 76 -3.95 -17.74 -11.22
N ARG A 77 -4.21 -18.73 -10.39
CA ARG A 77 -5.41 -18.76 -9.54
C ARG A 77 -5.47 -17.54 -8.63
N THR A 78 -4.38 -17.23 -7.95
CA THR A 78 -4.29 -16.07 -7.05
C THR A 78 -4.48 -14.75 -7.82
N LEU A 79 -3.78 -14.56 -8.94
CA LEU A 79 -3.90 -13.35 -9.75
C LEU A 79 -5.31 -13.17 -10.33
N ALA A 80 -5.93 -14.24 -10.81
CA ALA A 80 -7.30 -14.19 -11.31
C ALA A 80 -8.30 -13.83 -10.20
N THR A 81 -8.10 -14.34 -8.97
CA THR A 81 -8.93 -14.02 -7.82
C THR A 81 -8.74 -12.57 -7.41
N LEU A 82 -7.50 -12.10 -7.36
CA LEU A 82 -7.14 -10.71 -7.06
C LEU A 82 -7.75 -9.73 -8.08
N SER A 83 -7.59 -10.01 -9.38
CA SER A 83 -8.18 -9.18 -10.45
C SER A 83 -9.71 -9.09 -10.32
N LYS A 84 -10.38 -10.20 -10.06
CA LYS A 84 -11.84 -10.21 -9.83
C LYS A 84 -12.25 -9.40 -8.61
N ALA A 85 -11.47 -9.47 -7.52
CA ALA A 85 -11.72 -8.67 -6.32
C ALA A 85 -11.60 -7.18 -6.61
N TRP A 86 -10.57 -6.77 -7.36
CA TRP A 86 -10.39 -5.39 -7.80
C TRP A 86 -11.53 -4.90 -8.72
N ASP A 87 -11.92 -5.68 -9.72
CA ASP A 87 -13.02 -5.33 -10.63
C ASP A 87 -14.36 -5.17 -9.88
N ARG A 88 -14.53 -5.92 -8.79
CA ARG A 88 -15.70 -5.84 -7.92
C ARG A 88 -15.56 -4.85 -6.78
N ARG A 89 -14.40 -4.20 -6.64
CA ARG A 89 -14.06 -3.31 -5.51
C ARG A 89 -14.26 -3.99 -4.16
N ALA A 90 -13.95 -5.28 -4.13
CA ALA A 90 -14.14 -6.12 -2.96
C ALA A 90 -12.95 -5.98 -2.03
N LEU A 91 -13.11 -5.22 -0.96
CA LEU A 91 -12.11 -5.00 0.07
C LEU A 91 -12.72 -5.17 1.45
N VAL A 92 -11.94 -5.73 2.35
CA VAL A 92 -12.24 -5.81 3.79
C VAL A 92 -11.08 -5.20 4.53
N SER A 93 -11.33 -4.41 5.55
CA SER A 93 -10.28 -3.77 6.34
C SER A 93 -10.40 -4.09 7.81
N ARG A 94 -9.25 -4.21 8.48
CA ARG A 94 -9.13 -4.37 9.92
C ARG A 94 -7.94 -3.60 10.48
N TYR A 95 -7.96 -3.35 11.79
CA TYR A 95 -6.79 -2.85 12.49
C TYR A 95 -5.73 -3.93 12.67
N ILE A 96 -4.45 -3.50 12.60
CA ILE A 96 -3.30 -4.32 12.97
C ILE A 96 -2.69 -3.75 14.24
N GLU A 97 -2.56 -4.62 15.23
CA GLU A 97 -1.90 -4.31 16.49
C GLU A 97 -1.08 -5.51 16.97
N PRO A 98 0.07 -5.28 17.62
CA PRO A 98 0.79 -6.34 18.28
C PRO A 98 -0.08 -7.06 19.28
N GLY A 99 -0.10 -8.39 19.20
CA GLY A 99 -0.89 -9.23 20.08
C GLY A 99 -0.26 -10.60 20.30
N GLY A 100 -0.75 -11.32 21.30
CA GLY A 100 -0.14 -12.57 21.74
C GLY A 100 1.17 -12.34 22.48
N SER A 101 2.14 -13.24 22.34
CA SER A 101 3.46 -13.10 22.96
C SER A 101 4.32 -12.15 22.11
N ILE A 102 4.57 -10.95 22.60
CA ILE A 102 5.33 -9.89 21.93
C ILE A 102 6.74 -9.85 22.53
N ARG A 103 7.77 -9.99 21.72
CA ARG A 103 9.15 -9.85 22.14
C ARG A 103 9.55 -8.38 22.15
N THR A 104 10.18 -7.91 23.23
CA THR A 104 10.57 -6.51 23.39
C THR A 104 12.08 -6.33 23.35
N TYR A 105 12.58 -5.36 22.59
CA TYR A 105 13.97 -5.03 22.45
C TYR A 105 14.26 -3.56 22.79
N PRO A 106 15.41 -3.23 23.37
CA PRO A 106 16.42 -4.14 23.92
C PRO A 106 15.90 -4.87 25.18
N GLY A 107 16.54 -5.99 25.52
CA GLY A 107 16.26 -6.75 26.73
C GLY A 107 15.66 -8.14 26.48
N GLY A 108 15.11 -8.43 25.29
CA GLY A 108 14.63 -9.76 24.89
C GLY A 108 13.43 -10.29 25.67
N GLY A 109 12.81 -9.47 26.54
CA GLY A 109 11.65 -9.84 27.34
C GLY A 109 10.40 -10.12 26.49
N LYS A 110 9.43 -10.83 27.05
CA LYS A 110 8.14 -11.10 26.41
C LYS A 110 7.02 -10.40 27.19
N VAL A 111 6.11 -9.78 26.47
CA VAL A 111 4.89 -9.16 27.05
C VAL A 111 3.67 -9.68 26.30
N ASP A 112 2.57 -9.85 27.04
CA ASP A 112 1.31 -10.37 26.45
C ASP A 112 0.43 -9.25 25.88
N ARG A 113 0.76 -8.00 26.20
CA ARG A 113 -0.01 -6.84 25.77
C ARG A 113 0.89 -5.70 25.31
N TRP A 114 0.61 -5.18 24.15
CA TRP A 114 1.25 -3.98 23.66
C TRP A 114 0.72 -2.72 24.37
N ASN A 115 1.62 -1.95 24.96
CA ASN A 115 1.30 -0.65 25.48
C ASN A 115 1.52 0.39 24.41
N ARG A 116 0.44 0.79 23.75
CA ARG A 116 0.50 1.85 22.72
C ARG A 116 1.28 3.06 23.23
N PRO A 117 2.04 3.75 22.35
CA PRO A 117 2.70 4.99 22.70
C PRO A 117 1.66 5.99 23.24
N ARG A 118 1.97 6.55 24.39
CA ARG A 118 1.17 7.65 24.94
C ARG A 118 1.84 8.92 24.48
N GLY A 119 1.33 9.55 23.42
CA GLY A 119 1.82 10.84 23.00
C GLY A 119 1.83 11.81 24.18
N GLN A 120 2.93 12.50 24.37
CA GLN A 120 3.04 13.57 25.38
C GLN A 120 2.22 14.81 24.97
N GLN A 121 1.77 14.84 23.72
CA GLN A 121 0.96 15.91 23.14
C GLN A 121 -0.37 15.35 22.62
N THR A 122 -1.31 16.23 22.36
CA THR A 122 -2.63 15.92 21.79
C THR A 122 -2.59 15.36 20.36
N ILE A 123 -1.41 15.23 19.77
CA ILE A 123 -1.18 14.72 18.43
C ILE A 123 -0.72 13.27 18.57
N GLY A 124 -1.38 12.37 17.88
CA GLY A 124 -1.01 10.97 17.84
C GLY A 124 0.24 10.68 17.00
N PHE A 125 0.62 9.41 16.92
CA PHE A 125 1.73 8.98 16.07
C PHE A 125 1.32 8.79 14.62
N THR A 126 2.27 9.03 13.72
CA THR A 126 2.14 8.80 12.27
C THR A 126 2.90 7.54 11.90
N PRO A 127 2.24 6.45 11.47
CA PRO A 127 2.93 5.22 11.10
C PRO A 127 3.72 5.37 9.79
N HIS A 128 5.00 4.99 9.81
CA HIS A 128 5.79 4.67 8.63
C HIS A 128 5.78 3.16 8.46
N LEU A 129 5.51 2.69 7.26
CA LEU A 129 5.29 1.27 6.96
C LEU A 129 6.34 0.76 5.99
N ASP A 130 6.78 -0.46 6.23
CA ASP A 130 7.48 -1.25 5.22
C ASP A 130 7.11 -2.73 5.34
N VAL A 131 7.14 -3.46 4.22
CA VAL A 131 6.74 -4.86 4.18
C VAL A 131 7.40 -5.57 3.00
N TYR A 132 7.80 -6.80 3.23
CA TYR A 132 8.20 -7.71 2.15
C TYR A 132 7.68 -9.11 2.40
N GLU A 133 7.65 -9.93 1.35
CA GLU A 133 7.37 -11.35 1.45
C GLU A 133 8.43 -12.18 0.72
N GLU A 134 8.62 -13.40 1.20
CA GLU A 134 9.41 -14.43 0.58
C GLU A 134 8.50 -15.62 0.27
N ILE A 135 8.58 -16.11 -0.96
CA ILE A 135 7.85 -17.29 -1.40
C ILE A 135 8.73 -18.51 -1.18
N GLY A 136 8.22 -19.47 -0.42
CA GLY A 136 8.91 -20.72 -0.16
C GLY A 136 8.88 -21.70 -1.34
N PRO A 137 9.28 -22.97 -1.13
CA PRO A 137 9.29 -23.98 -2.19
C PRO A 137 7.93 -24.28 -2.81
N ARG A 138 6.83 -24.00 -2.10
CA ARG A 138 5.46 -24.06 -2.61
C ARG A 138 4.85 -22.66 -2.63
N TRP A 139 3.99 -22.39 -3.61
CA TRP A 139 3.26 -21.11 -3.72
C TRP A 139 2.51 -20.73 -2.45
N GLN A 140 2.07 -21.72 -1.68
CA GLN A 140 1.33 -21.56 -0.43
C GLN A 140 2.22 -21.28 0.78
N ASP A 141 3.52 -21.57 0.67
CA ASP A 141 4.48 -21.34 1.76
C ASP A 141 5.04 -19.93 1.60
N ARG A 142 4.69 -19.05 2.54
CA ARG A 142 5.08 -17.63 2.50
C ARG A 142 5.52 -17.15 3.86
N THR A 143 6.58 -16.37 3.87
CA THR A 143 6.99 -15.59 5.03
C THR A 143 6.82 -14.11 4.69
N GLU A 144 5.95 -13.42 5.41
CA GLU A 144 5.77 -11.99 5.31
C GLU A 144 6.35 -11.32 6.55
N VAL A 145 7.19 -10.31 6.34
CA VAL A 145 7.69 -9.43 7.39
C VAL A 145 7.12 -8.05 7.17
N PHE A 146 6.38 -7.57 8.15
CA PHE A 146 5.73 -6.27 8.15
C PHE A 146 6.22 -5.45 9.34
N ALA A 147 6.63 -4.20 9.11
CA ALA A 147 7.04 -3.29 10.15
C ALA A 147 6.26 -1.97 10.08
N PHE A 148 6.00 -1.40 11.25
CA PHE A 148 5.45 -0.05 11.35
C PHE A 148 6.01 0.71 12.54
N SER A 149 6.08 2.03 12.41
CA SER A 149 6.49 2.90 13.50
C SER A 149 5.29 3.40 14.30
N ALA A 150 5.47 3.48 15.62
CA ALA A 150 4.48 4.01 16.55
C ALA A 150 5.19 4.97 17.53
N GLY A 151 5.26 6.26 17.17
CA GLY A 151 6.09 7.23 17.89
C GLY A 151 7.56 6.85 17.82
N ALA A 152 8.22 6.71 18.95
CA ALA A 152 9.62 6.30 19.05
C ALA A 152 9.84 4.77 19.05
N GLU A 153 8.79 3.98 18.91
CA GLU A 153 8.81 2.52 18.88
C GLU A 153 8.59 2.00 17.46
N VAL A 154 9.24 0.89 17.12
CA VAL A 154 9.00 0.12 15.89
C VAL A 154 8.41 -1.23 16.26
N CYS A 155 7.30 -1.60 15.63
CA CYS A 155 6.65 -2.89 15.75
C CYS A 155 6.92 -3.72 14.50
N VAL A 156 7.32 -4.96 14.67
CA VAL A 156 7.61 -5.91 13.58
C VAL A 156 6.74 -7.14 13.74
N ARG A 157 6.05 -7.52 12.67
CA ARG A 157 5.26 -8.74 12.57
C ARG A 157 5.91 -9.67 11.56
N GLN A 158 6.21 -10.88 11.97
CA GLN A 158 6.59 -11.95 11.06
C GLN A 158 5.45 -12.95 10.97
N THR A 159 4.95 -13.17 9.77
CA THR A 159 3.85 -14.10 9.49
C THR A 159 4.35 -15.20 8.59
N GLN A 160 4.40 -16.42 9.11
CA GLN A 160 4.74 -17.61 8.34
C GLN A 160 3.48 -18.38 8.00
N ARG A 161 3.18 -18.51 6.72
CA ARG A 161 2.08 -19.32 6.19
C ARG A 161 2.63 -20.60 5.60
N ARG A 162 2.07 -21.73 6.00
CA ARG A 162 2.41 -23.05 5.46
C ARG A 162 1.15 -23.67 4.85
N GLY A 163 1.32 -24.43 3.78
CA GLY A 163 0.22 -24.99 2.99
C GLY A 163 -0.81 -25.86 3.73
N SER A 164 -0.57 -26.17 5.01
CA SER A 164 -1.53 -26.85 5.90
C SER A 164 -2.60 -25.92 6.49
N GLY A 165 -2.65 -24.63 6.12
CA GLY A 165 -3.54 -23.65 6.74
C GLY A 165 -3.06 -23.12 8.10
N ASN A 166 -1.89 -23.55 8.56
CA ASN A 166 -1.29 -23.04 9.79
C ASN A 166 -0.56 -21.73 9.52
N GLU A 167 -0.96 -20.69 10.22
CA GLU A 167 -0.28 -19.40 10.26
C GLU A 167 0.41 -19.23 11.60
N ASN A 168 1.70 -18.98 11.58
CA ASN A 168 2.48 -18.62 12.76
C ASN A 168 2.77 -17.12 12.70
N VAL A 169 2.25 -16.36 13.65
CA VAL A 169 2.43 -14.90 13.75
C VAL A 169 3.30 -14.62 14.97
N GLN A 170 4.40 -13.96 14.75
CA GLN A 170 5.31 -13.51 15.80
C GLN A 170 5.40 -11.99 15.76
N TRP A 171 5.40 -11.38 16.96
CA TRP A 171 5.56 -9.95 17.12
C TRP A 171 6.83 -9.62 17.89
N ALA A 172 7.52 -8.59 17.43
CA ALA A 172 8.62 -7.96 18.13
C ALA A 172 8.43 -6.45 18.16
N THR A 173 8.90 -5.80 19.23
CA THR A 173 8.95 -4.35 19.33
C THR A 173 10.35 -3.90 19.67
N TYR A 174 10.78 -2.80 19.08
CA TYR A 174 12.06 -2.16 19.35
C TYR A 174 11.86 -0.70 19.75
N ARG A 175 12.34 -0.35 20.92
CA ARG A 175 12.35 1.02 21.43
C ARG A 175 13.68 1.31 22.13
N PRO A 176 14.48 2.27 21.66
CA PRO A 176 15.70 2.67 22.36
C PRO A 176 15.40 3.09 23.80
N LEU A 177 16.25 2.69 24.76
CA LEU A 177 16.02 2.94 26.20
C LEU A 177 15.88 4.42 26.55
N SER A 178 16.57 5.30 25.82
CA SER A 178 16.54 6.75 26.03
C SER A 178 15.52 7.48 25.17
N ALA A 179 14.72 6.77 24.38
CA ALA A 179 13.80 7.37 23.43
C ALA A 179 12.59 8.01 24.12
N SER A 180 12.27 9.22 23.70
CA SER A 180 11.15 10.02 24.18
C SER A 180 10.19 10.32 23.04
N GLU A 181 8.91 9.97 23.22
CA GLU A 181 7.87 10.24 22.22
C GLU A 181 7.73 11.73 21.95
N GLY A 182 7.46 12.10 20.70
CA GLY A 182 7.38 13.48 20.23
C GLY A 182 8.74 14.11 19.88
N ARG A 183 9.84 13.65 20.51
CA ARG A 183 11.20 14.09 20.19
C ARG A 183 11.93 13.11 19.27
N ASP A 184 11.86 11.83 19.65
CA ASP A 184 12.60 10.75 18.99
C ASP A 184 11.70 9.90 18.09
N ASP A 185 10.57 10.49 17.64
CA ASP A 185 9.63 9.79 16.79
C ASP A 185 10.30 9.33 15.49
N VAL A 186 10.00 8.12 15.11
CA VAL A 186 10.47 7.51 13.86
C VAL A 186 9.81 8.21 12.68
N THR A 187 10.63 8.75 11.80
CA THR A 187 10.21 9.49 10.60
C THR A 187 10.45 8.72 9.30
N THR A 188 11.21 7.63 9.40
CA THR A 188 11.47 6.74 8.26
C THR A 188 11.85 5.36 8.74
N LEU A 189 11.39 4.35 8.02
CA LEU A 189 11.54 2.95 8.38
C LEU A 189 11.71 2.09 7.11
N HIS A 190 12.72 1.23 7.08
CA HIS A 190 12.90 0.23 6.03
C HIS A 190 13.28 -1.11 6.60
N LEU A 191 12.74 -2.17 6.01
CA LEU A 191 13.12 -3.55 6.23
C LEU A 191 14.23 -3.94 5.26
N LEU A 192 15.32 -4.51 5.76
CA LEU A 192 16.34 -5.09 4.90
C LEU A 192 15.99 -6.56 4.63
N LYS A 193 15.79 -6.87 3.36
CA LYS A 193 15.55 -8.26 2.92
C LYS A 193 16.83 -9.07 3.08
N PRO A 194 16.74 -10.34 3.54
CA PRO A 194 17.87 -11.25 3.48
C PRO A 194 18.38 -11.37 2.04
N ARG A 195 19.69 -11.41 1.86
CA ARG A 195 20.29 -11.66 0.54
C ARG A 195 20.37 -13.14 0.27
N ASP A 196 20.15 -13.54 -0.97
CA ASP A 196 20.38 -14.89 -1.44
C ASP A 196 21.84 -15.31 -1.14
N GLY A 197 22.02 -16.36 -0.35
CA GLY A 197 23.33 -16.91 -0.01
C GLY A 197 23.90 -16.52 1.36
N PHE A 198 23.31 -15.56 2.08
CA PHE A 198 23.59 -15.36 3.50
C PHE A 198 22.57 -16.16 4.31
N GLY A 199 23.09 -17.11 5.12
CA GLY A 199 22.27 -18.09 5.80
C GLY A 199 21.19 -17.47 6.68
N ALA A 200 20.09 -18.20 6.84
CA ALA A 200 18.90 -17.87 7.62
C ALA A 200 19.12 -17.72 9.15
N ALA A 201 20.35 -17.46 9.58
CA ALA A 201 20.75 -17.33 10.98
C ALA A 201 20.91 -15.90 11.47
N GLU A 202 20.74 -14.90 10.59
CA GLU A 202 20.80 -13.49 10.98
C GLU A 202 19.40 -12.99 11.31
N GLY A 203 19.30 -12.18 12.39
CA GLY A 203 18.04 -11.55 12.80
C GLY A 203 17.50 -10.56 11.76
N GLN A 204 16.28 -10.10 11.95
CA GLN A 204 15.65 -9.11 11.05
C GLN A 204 16.35 -7.75 11.16
N LYS A 205 16.92 -7.27 10.06
CA LYS A 205 17.57 -5.93 9.99
C LYS A 205 16.58 -4.84 9.58
N LEU A 206 16.68 -3.69 10.25
CA LEU A 206 15.83 -2.51 10.08
C LEU A 206 16.71 -1.28 9.90
N VAL A 207 16.33 -0.36 9.01
CA VAL A 207 16.86 1.00 8.97
C VAL A 207 15.83 1.91 9.60
N ILE A 208 16.25 2.69 10.60
CA ILE A 208 15.38 3.58 11.37
C ILE A 208 15.97 4.97 11.40
N GLY A 209 15.22 5.97 10.93
CA GLY A 209 15.56 7.38 11.06
C GLY A 209 14.54 8.11 11.94
N THR A 210 15.00 9.08 12.73
CA THR A 210 14.18 9.78 13.72
C THR A 210 14.16 11.29 13.52
N ALA A 211 13.14 11.92 14.06
CA ALA A 211 13.01 13.39 14.09
C ALA A 211 14.14 14.10 14.85
N ASN A 212 14.80 13.42 15.77
CA ASN A 212 15.94 13.93 16.54
C ASN A 212 17.28 13.84 15.80
N GLY A 213 17.30 13.16 14.64
CA GLY A 213 18.51 13.01 13.83
C GLY A 213 19.28 11.72 14.06
N ASP A 214 18.75 10.76 14.79
CA ASP A 214 19.29 9.42 14.82
C ASP A 214 18.96 8.70 13.53
N LEU A 215 19.97 8.11 12.90
CA LEU A 215 19.83 7.21 11.77
C LEU A 215 20.68 5.97 12.04
N ARG A 216 20.04 4.80 12.03
CA ARG A 216 20.70 3.55 12.43
C ARG A 216 20.19 2.34 11.67
N VAL A 217 21.06 1.35 11.54
CA VAL A 217 20.68 -0.02 11.18
C VAL A 217 20.62 -0.83 12.46
N VAL A 218 19.52 -1.51 12.69
CA VAL A 218 19.27 -2.30 13.90
C VAL A 218 18.99 -3.74 13.47
N GLU A 219 19.60 -4.70 14.13
CA GLU A 219 19.32 -6.11 13.92
C GLU A 219 18.57 -6.68 15.12
N LEU A 220 17.34 -7.15 14.88
CA LEU A 220 16.53 -7.83 15.89
C LEU A 220 16.89 -9.32 15.89
N PRO A 221 17.58 -9.82 16.92
CA PRO A 221 18.03 -11.20 16.92
C PRO A 221 16.87 -12.19 17.05
N GLU A 222 17.02 -13.37 16.48
CA GLU A 222 16.17 -14.51 16.77
C GLU A 222 16.54 -15.10 18.15
N GLY A 223 15.58 -15.24 19.04
CA GLY A 223 15.84 -15.82 20.38
C GLY A 223 15.79 -14.80 21.52
N GLU A 224 16.30 -15.21 22.69
CA GLU A 224 16.33 -14.41 23.93
C GLU A 224 17.66 -13.67 24.06
N CYS A 225 18.03 -12.86 23.09
CA CYS A 225 19.21 -12.04 23.13
C CYS A 225 18.90 -10.67 23.74
N GLN A 226 19.71 -10.22 24.69
CA GLN A 226 19.52 -8.92 25.34
C GLN A 226 20.07 -7.76 24.51
N ASP A 227 21.15 -8.01 23.79
CA ASP A 227 21.83 -7.00 22.99
C ASP A 227 21.23 -6.92 21.58
N VAL A 228 21.10 -5.70 21.09
CA VAL A 228 20.61 -5.40 19.75
C VAL A 228 21.77 -4.80 18.95
N PRO A 229 22.37 -5.55 18.04
CA PRO A 229 23.41 -5.02 17.18
C PRO A 229 22.91 -3.76 16.47
N THR A 230 23.66 -2.68 16.55
CA THR A 230 23.26 -1.39 16.01
C THR A 230 24.44 -0.71 15.34
N VAL A 231 24.27 -0.34 14.08
CA VAL A 231 25.20 0.46 13.28
C VAL A 231 24.64 1.88 13.15
N TYR A 232 25.44 2.87 13.46
CA TYR A 232 25.03 4.27 13.40
C TYR A 232 25.48 4.93 12.09
N LEU A 233 24.58 5.65 11.44
CA LEU A 233 24.88 6.46 10.26
C LEU A 233 25.02 7.93 10.69
N THR A 234 26.07 8.58 10.22
CA THR A 234 26.42 9.94 10.65
C THR A 234 25.48 10.98 10.03
N THR A 235 24.66 11.62 10.86
CA THR A 235 23.67 12.65 10.44
C THR A 235 24.11 14.08 10.80
N GLN A 236 25.19 14.22 11.57
CA GLN A 236 25.63 15.50 12.14
C GLN A 236 24.55 16.15 13.03
N GLY A 237 23.65 15.36 13.63
CA GLY A 237 22.55 15.84 14.49
C GLY A 237 21.40 16.51 13.73
N LEU A 238 21.36 16.40 12.40
CA LEU A 238 20.24 16.93 11.61
C LEU A 238 19.06 15.96 11.63
N PRO A 239 17.82 16.44 11.82
CA PRO A 239 16.62 15.61 11.74
C PRO A 239 16.55 14.80 10.45
N VAL A 240 16.25 13.51 10.53
CA VAL A 240 15.94 12.70 9.37
C VAL A 240 14.47 12.92 9.00
N ARG A 241 14.19 13.27 7.74
CA ARG A 241 12.82 13.61 7.28
C ARG A 241 12.20 12.53 6.43
N SER A 242 12.97 11.99 5.52
CA SER A 242 12.57 10.91 4.63
C SER A 242 13.79 10.12 4.21
N SER A 243 13.59 8.88 3.82
CA SER A 243 14.64 8.08 3.22
C SER A 243 14.06 7.10 2.19
N SER A 244 14.94 6.59 1.36
CA SER A 244 14.63 5.58 0.36
C SER A 244 15.78 4.60 0.27
N LEU A 245 15.46 3.32 0.14
CA LEU A 245 16.41 2.23 0.06
C LEU A 245 16.39 1.63 -1.34
N ILE A 246 17.58 1.32 -1.87
CA ILE A 246 17.73 0.52 -3.08
C ILE A 246 18.73 -0.58 -2.83
N SER A 247 18.35 -1.82 -3.16
CA SER A 247 19.24 -2.97 -3.13
C SER A 247 19.56 -3.40 -4.54
N THR A 248 20.85 -3.41 -4.87
CA THR A 248 21.38 -3.97 -6.11
C THR A 248 22.03 -5.32 -5.82
N ARG A 249 22.47 -6.05 -6.84
CA ARG A 249 23.20 -7.31 -6.64
C ARG A 249 24.50 -7.15 -5.87
N SER A 250 25.12 -5.97 -5.95
CA SER A 250 26.44 -5.69 -5.36
C SER A 250 26.41 -4.89 -4.08
N SER A 251 25.38 -4.08 -3.85
CA SER A 251 25.34 -3.15 -2.72
C SER A 251 23.91 -2.71 -2.38
N THR A 252 23.70 -2.35 -1.12
CA THR A 252 22.48 -1.67 -0.65
C THR A 252 22.84 -0.23 -0.29
N LEU A 253 22.10 0.70 -0.87
CA LEU A 253 22.27 2.14 -0.65
C LEU A 253 21.02 2.74 -0.01
N LEU A 254 21.23 3.64 0.93
CA LEU A 254 20.20 4.46 1.56
C LEU A 254 20.39 5.92 1.15
N ALA A 255 19.40 6.51 0.51
CA ALA A 255 19.32 7.96 0.37
C ALA A 255 18.46 8.52 1.51
N ALA A 256 18.96 9.52 2.21
CA ALA A 256 18.24 10.14 3.32
C ALA A 256 18.25 11.66 3.20
N ASN A 257 17.09 12.27 3.41
CA ASN A 257 16.96 13.72 3.54
C ASN A 257 17.16 14.12 5.00
N MET A 258 18.08 15.06 5.22
CA MET A 258 18.45 15.56 6.54
C MET A 258 18.24 17.04 6.67
N GLY A 259 17.67 17.45 7.79
CA GLY A 259 17.26 18.84 7.99
C GLY A 259 16.22 19.25 6.96
N ASP A 260 16.42 20.43 6.34
CA ASP A 260 15.44 20.97 5.40
C ASP A 260 15.85 20.79 3.93
N SER A 261 17.13 20.49 3.64
CA SER A 261 17.60 20.54 2.24
C SER A 261 18.74 19.60 1.89
N ARG A 262 19.32 18.89 2.86
CA ARG A 262 20.48 18.04 2.60
C ARG A 262 20.05 16.62 2.25
N VAL A 263 20.48 16.13 1.11
CA VAL A 263 20.35 14.72 0.69
C VAL A 263 21.69 14.04 0.83
N CYS A 264 21.73 12.93 1.55
CA CYS A 264 22.92 12.10 1.78
C CYS A 264 22.69 10.69 1.27
N VAL A 265 23.75 10.04 0.80
CA VAL A 265 23.73 8.62 0.40
C VAL A 265 24.69 7.83 1.26
N TYR A 266 24.23 6.71 1.80
CA TYR A 266 24.99 5.81 2.68
C TYR A 266 25.08 4.40 2.08
N PRO A 267 26.22 3.70 2.22
CA PRO A 267 26.30 2.27 2.00
C PRO A 267 25.76 1.57 3.26
N ILE A 268 24.87 0.59 3.09
CA ILE A 268 24.26 -0.12 4.23
C ILE A 268 24.98 -1.46 4.51
N ASP A 269 25.75 -1.95 3.56
CA ASP A 269 26.44 -3.24 3.66
C ASP A 269 27.78 -3.19 4.41
N ASP A 270 28.12 -2.03 4.96
CA ASP A 270 29.36 -1.84 5.72
C ASP A 270 29.13 -2.30 7.18
N ASP A 271 29.99 -3.21 7.67
CA ASP A 271 29.95 -3.72 9.04
C ASP A 271 30.61 -2.77 10.07
N ALA A 272 31.00 -1.59 9.64
CA ALA A 272 31.58 -0.59 10.52
C ALA A 272 30.53 -0.11 11.57
N PRO A 273 30.90 0.08 12.85
CA PRO A 273 29.97 0.51 13.89
C PRO A 273 29.41 1.92 13.64
N LYS A 274 30.08 2.69 12.78
CA LYS A 274 29.65 4.02 12.37
C LYS A 274 29.98 4.26 10.91
N ILE A 275 28.94 4.57 10.12
CA ILE A 275 29.03 4.77 8.68
C ILE A 275 28.90 6.26 8.37
N ALA A 276 29.83 6.80 7.60
CA ALA A 276 29.75 8.13 7.03
C ALA A 276 29.01 8.12 5.68
N PRO A 277 28.35 9.21 5.27
CA PRO A 277 27.76 9.29 3.96
C PRO A 277 28.84 9.20 2.86
N LEU A 278 28.57 8.41 1.81
CA LEU A 278 29.40 8.39 0.59
C LEU A 278 29.44 9.75 -0.08
N SER A 279 28.32 10.43 -0.08
CA SER A 279 28.16 11.75 -0.67
C SER A 279 26.97 12.49 -0.09
N SER A 280 27.01 13.82 -0.15
CA SER A 280 25.91 14.67 0.27
C SER A 280 25.80 15.93 -0.60
N VAL A 281 24.55 16.35 -0.84
CA VAL A 281 24.23 17.57 -1.60
C VAL A 281 23.21 18.40 -0.85
N ASP A 282 23.40 19.72 -0.81
CA ASP A 282 22.41 20.69 -0.32
C ASP A 282 21.62 21.25 -1.51
N ILE A 283 20.31 21.04 -1.52
CA ILE A 283 19.42 21.41 -2.65
C ILE A 283 18.87 22.83 -2.49
N ARG A 284 19.34 23.63 -1.53
CA ARG A 284 18.85 24.99 -1.35
C ARG A 284 19.11 25.84 -2.61
N PRO A 285 18.13 26.65 -3.03
CA PRO A 285 18.43 27.69 -4.02
C PRO A 285 19.46 28.67 -3.43
N PRO A 286 20.37 29.21 -4.26
CA PRO A 286 21.33 30.21 -3.81
C PRO A 286 20.58 31.42 -3.24
N HIS A 287 21.03 31.91 -2.09
CA HIS A 287 20.44 33.06 -1.40
C HIS A 287 20.69 34.32 -2.26
N VAL A 288 19.64 34.90 -2.81
CA VAL A 288 19.70 36.21 -3.46
C VAL A 288 19.47 37.29 -2.41
N GLN A 289 20.46 38.19 -2.21
CA GLN A 289 20.33 39.29 -1.29
C GLN A 289 19.14 40.19 -1.67
N GLY A 290 18.21 40.37 -0.73
CA GLY A 290 17.02 41.23 -0.91
C GLY A 290 15.70 40.53 -1.19
N GLU A 291 15.68 39.24 -1.48
CA GLU A 291 14.45 38.49 -1.58
C GLU A 291 14.03 37.91 -0.22
N ARG A 292 12.71 37.93 0.06
CA ARG A 292 12.15 37.20 1.21
C ARG A 292 12.42 35.71 1.01
N VAL A 293 13.22 35.13 1.89
CA VAL A 293 13.53 33.69 1.87
C VAL A 293 12.22 32.92 2.00
N LYS A 294 11.76 32.30 0.90
CA LYS A 294 10.71 31.29 1.00
C LYS A 294 11.34 30.08 1.67
N HIS A 295 10.78 29.66 2.80
CA HIS A 295 11.21 28.44 3.50
C HIS A 295 10.87 27.21 2.65
N GLN A 296 11.72 26.90 1.69
CA GLN A 296 11.63 25.66 0.91
C GLN A 296 12.31 24.55 1.69
N ARG A 297 11.67 23.37 1.69
CA ARG A 297 12.30 22.17 2.24
C ARG A 297 12.07 20.95 1.34
N VAL A 298 12.95 19.99 1.47
CA VAL A 298 12.78 18.67 0.88
C VAL A 298 11.80 17.89 1.74
N TRP A 299 10.73 17.42 1.12
CA TRP A 299 9.69 16.64 1.77
C TRP A 299 9.91 15.14 1.62
N SER A 300 10.45 14.72 0.48
CA SER A 300 10.66 13.33 0.14
C SER A 300 11.93 13.13 -0.68
N THR A 301 12.48 11.94 -0.54
CA THR A 301 13.62 11.47 -1.33
C THR A 301 13.33 10.04 -1.74
N SER A 302 13.49 9.72 -3.03
CA SER A 302 13.21 8.40 -3.57
C SER A 302 14.26 8.00 -4.60
N PHE A 303 14.80 6.80 -4.50
CA PHE A 303 15.55 6.21 -5.60
C PHE A 303 14.60 5.93 -6.76
N LEU A 304 14.93 6.43 -7.92
CA LEU A 304 14.29 6.03 -9.18
C LEU A 304 15.03 4.82 -9.76
N SER A 305 16.35 4.85 -9.68
CA SER A 305 17.25 3.77 -10.11
C SER A 305 18.54 3.82 -9.30
N SER A 306 19.46 2.91 -9.56
CA SER A 306 20.80 2.95 -8.95
C SER A 306 21.61 4.20 -9.32
N GLN A 307 21.18 4.97 -10.34
CA GLN A 307 21.87 6.16 -10.85
C GLN A 307 21.09 7.47 -10.60
N HIS A 308 19.81 7.40 -10.26
CA HIS A 308 18.95 8.57 -10.13
C HIS A 308 18.19 8.59 -8.81
N ILE A 309 18.22 9.76 -8.18
CA ILE A 309 17.46 10.06 -6.96
C ILE A 309 16.54 11.23 -7.26
N ALA A 310 15.25 11.07 -6.98
CA ALA A 310 14.29 12.15 -7.04
C ALA A 310 14.11 12.79 -5.66
N ALA A 311 14.06 14.12 -5.60
CA ALA A 311 13.76 14.88 -4.40
C ALA A 311 12.52 15.75 -4.63
N GLY A 312 11.51 15.55 -3.78
CA GLY A 312 10.31 16.37 -3.72
C GLY A 312 10.50 17.56 -2.80
N ILE A 313 10.31 18.76 -3.31
CA ILE A 313 10.60 20.01 -2.63
C ILE A 313 9.31 20.84 -2.53
N GLY A 314 9.28 21.77 -1.62
CA GLY A 314 8.19 22.74 -1.63
C GLY A 314 8.15 23.68 -0.43
N PRO A 315 7.41 24.78 -0.61
CA PRO A 315 6.75 25.23 -1.84
C PRO A 315 7.73 25.75 -2.91
N SER A 316 7.59 25.32 -4.17
CA SER A 316 8.46 25.68 -5.28
C SER A 316 7.70 25.72 -6.60
N GLU A 317 8.19 26.49 -7.59
CA GLU A 317 7.70 26.47 -8.96
C GLU A 317 8.21 25.22 -9.73
N GLN A 318 9.36 24.69 -9.31
CA GLN A 318 9.94 23.44 -9.80
C GLN A 318 10.15 22.48 -8.62
N PRO A 319 9.08 21.87 -8.07
CA PRO A 319 9.14 21.14 -6.83
C PRO A 319 9.73 19.74 -6.94
N LEU A 320 10.17 19.28 -8.09
CA LEU A 320 10.71 17.96 -8.30
C LEU A 320 12.10 18.06 -8.96
N HIS A 321 13.14 17.63 -8.25
CA HIS A 321 14.53 17.63 -8.70
C HIS A 321 15.05 16.22 -8.85
N ILE A 322 15.74 15.93 -9.95
CA ILE A 322 16.40 14.66 -10.19
C ILE A 322 17.91 14.85 -10.07
N LEU A 323 18.49 14.09 -9.15
CA LEU A 323 19.92 14.08 -8.87
C LEU A 323 20.56 12.87 -9.53
N SER A 324 21.75 13.03 -10.06
CA SER A 324 22.57 11.93 -10.58
C SER A 324 23.46 11.37 -9.48
N LEU A 325 23.48 10.05 -9.34
CA LEU A 325 24.40 9.31 -8.49
C LEU A 325 25.43 8.60 -9.37
N THR A 326 26.66 9.10 -9.32
CA THR A 326 27.80 8.54 -10.05
C THR A 326 28.71 7.77 -9.10
N PRO A 327 29.69 6.99 -9.58
CA PRO A 327 30.68 6.36 -8.72
C PRO A 327 31.50 7.34 -7.86
N SER A 328 31.55 8.62 -8.28
CA SER A 328 32.21 9.71 -7.53
C SER A 328 31.30 10.36 -6.49
N GLY A 329 30.01 9.99 -6.45
CA GLY A 329 29.01 10.50 -5.52
C GLY A 329 27.83 11.23 -6.19
N LEU A 330 27.04 11.95 -5.39
CA LEU A 330 25.94 12.78 -5.87
C LEU A 330 26.48 14.00 -6.60
N GLU A 331 25.94 14.29 -7.77
CA GLU A 331 26.21 15.52 -8.49
C GLU A 331 25.52 16.71 -7.80
N LYS A 332 26.22 17.86 -7.75
CA LYS A 332 25.72 19.06 -7.06
C LYS A 332 24.51 19.68 -7.75
N GLU A 333 24.45 19.58 -9.06
CA GLU A 333 23.36 20.11 -9.86
C GLU A 333 22.37 19.01 -10.23
N ALA A 334 21.08 19.33 -10.13
CA ALA A 334 20.05 18.43 -10.60
C ALA A 334 20.13 18.31 -12.13
N ILE A 335 20.16 17.08 -12.65
CA ILE A 335 20.16 16.81 -14.09
C ILE A 335 18.86 17.29 -14.74
N ARG A 336 17.77 17.31 -13.96
CA ARG A 336 16.48 17.81 -14.39
C ARG A 336 15.67 18.34 -13.22
N LYS A 337 14.91 19.41 -13.47
CA LYS A 337 13.94 19.98 -12.53
C LYS A 337 12.61 20.06 -13.26
N PHE A 338 11.55 19.56 -12.61
CA PHE A 338 10.21 19.53 -13.19
C PHE A 338 9.33 20.60 -12.56
N SER A 339 8.61 21.31 -13.41
CA SER A 339 7.40 22.05 -13.07
C SER A 339 6.21 21.09 -12.99
N LEU A 340 5.17 21.44 -12.25
CA LEU A 340 3.94 20.65 -12.18
C LEU A 340 2.86 21.15 -13.18
N GLN A 341 3.16 22.12 -14.01
CA GLN A 341 2.24 22.67 -15.00
C GLN A 341 2.31 21.86 -16.30
N ASN A 342 1.18 21.53 -16.87
CA ASN A 342 1.10 20.99 -18.23
C ASN A 342 1.27 22.11 -19.24
N ASP A 343 1.99 21.85 -20.34
CA ASP A 343 2.11 22.77 -21.46
C ASP A 343 0.75 23.10 -22.13
N LEU A 344 -0.27 22.24 -21.90
CA LEU A 344 -1.62 22.42 -22.42
C LEU A 344 -2.48 23.40 -21.59
N ASP A 345 -2.08 23.72 -20.37
CA ASP A 345 -2.80 24.64 -19.48
C ASP A 345 -2.52 26.11 -19.82
N HIS A 346 -1.72 26.38 -20.87
CA HIS A 346 -1.39 27.74 -21.32
C HIS A 346 -2.54 28.53 -21.96
N VAL A 347 -3.71 27.92 -22.15
CA VAL A 347 -4.88 28.62 -22.75
C VAL A 347 -5.49 29.63 -21.80
N ASP A 348 -5.33 29.46 -20.47
CA ASP A 348 -5.82 30.41 -19.44
C ASP A 348 -4.64 31.15 -18.75
N SER A 349 -3.82 31.81 -19.55
CA SER A 349 -2.50 32.37 -19.21
C SER A 349 -2.49 33.58 -18.26
N PHE A 350 -3.49 33.81 -17.45
CA PHE A 350 -3.48 34.85 -16.41
C PHE A 350 -3.21 34.33 -14.98
N THR A 351 -3.11 33.02 -14.77
CA THR A 351 -2.75 32.47 -13.48
C THR A 351 -1.22 32.42 -13.32
N LYS A 352 -0.70 33.24 -12.41
CA LYS A 352 0.68 33.16 -11.90
C LYS A 352 1.09 31.68 -11.71
N ARG A 353 2.29 31.30 -12.17
CA ARG A 353 2.89 30.01 -11.84
C ARG A 353 2.71 29.71 -10.36
N SER A 354 1.86 28.77 -10.06
CA SER A 354 1.55 28.42 -8.67
C SER A 354 2.70 27.57 -8.09
N SER A 355 3.27 27.99 -6.99
CA SER A 355 4.22 27.16 -6.26
C SER A 355 3.46 26.03 -5.56
N SER A 356 3.94 24.80 -5.69
CA SER A 356 3.38 23.62 -5.02
C SER A 356 4.47 22.83 -4.29
N SER A 357 4.06 21.79 -3.57
CA SER A 357 4.96 20.88 -2.84
C SER A 357 4.72 19.45 -3.32
N VAL A 358 5.80 18.70 -3.54
CA VAL A 358 5.74 17.27 -3.87
C VAL A 358 6.05 16.47 -2.62
N TYR A 359 5.18 15.51 -2.30
CA TYR A 359 5.32 14.63 -1.13
C TYR A 359 5.77 13.24 -1.53
N PRO A 360 4.92 12.30 -2.02
CA PRO A 360 5.39 10.99 -2.44
C PRO A 360 5.95 11.02 -3.86
N ILE A 361 7.02 10.26 -4.06
CA ILE A 361 7.58 9.96 -5.37
C ILE A 361 7.83 8.47 -5.42
N VAL A 362 7.32 7.79 -6.45
CA VAL A 362 7.50 6.35 -6.62
C VAL A 362 7.83 6.00 -8.07
N PRO A 363 8.87 5.21 -8.33
CA PRO A 363 9.14 4.67 -9.65
C PRO A 363 8.04 3.67 -10.05
N LEU A 364 7.71 3.62 -11.33
CA LEU A 364 6.88 2.55 -11.87
C LEU A 364 7.76 1.33 -12.21
N PRO A 365 7.25 0.11 -11.98
CA PRO A 365 7.96 -1.10 -12.37
C PRO A 365 8.27 -1.11 -13.86
N ALA A 366 9.43 -1.61 -14.25
CA ALA A 366 9.78 -1.75 -15.65
C ALA A 366 8.83 -2.72 -16.37
N SER A 367 8.46 -2.40 -17.61
CA SER A 367 7.53 -3.23 -18.40
C SER A 367 8.17 -4.51 -18.95
N SER A 368 9.49 -4.56 -18.96
CA SER A 368 10.26 -5.73 -19.40
C SER A 368 11.65 -5.72 -18.77
N ALA A 369 12.31 -6.86 -18.75
CA ALA A 369 13.69 -6.99 -18.26
C ALA A 369 14.70 -6.12 -19.03
N SER A 370 14.36 -5.65 -20.23
CA SER A 370 15.16 -4.76 -21.06
C SER A 370 14.84 -3.26 -20.87
N ALA A 371 13.74 -2.92 -20.19
CA ALA A 371 13.41 -1.54 -19.90
C ALA A 371 14.29 -1.01 -18.77
N THR A 372 14.82 0.20 -18.93
CA THR A 372 15.59 0.86 -17.88
C THR A 372 14.66 1.25 -16.74
N GLU A 373 14.86 0.67 -15.57
CA GLU A 373 14.11 1.01 -14.37
C GLU A 373 14.27 2.48 -14.00
N GLY A 374 13.21 3.06 -13.47
CA GLY A 374 13.22 4.41 -12.90
C GLY A 374 13.14 5.56 -13.88
N ASN A 375 13.10 5.33 -15.19
CA ASN A 375 12.86 6.41 -16.14
C ASN A 375 11.44 6.97 -16.04
N VAL A 376 10.48 6.12 -15.74
CA VAL A 376 9.06 6.48 -15.57
C VAL A 376 8.69 6.40 -14.09
N PHE A 377 8.13 7.47 -13.56
CA PHE A 377 7.77 7.56 -12.14
C PHE A 377 6.58 8.48 -11.92
N LEU A 378 5.98 8.36 -10.75
CA LEU A 378 4.83 9.15 -10.32
C LEU A 378 5.23 10.10 -9.19
N SER A 379 4.63 11.29 -9.18
CA SER A 379 4.68 12.24 -8.08
C SER A 379 3.29 12.62 -7.61
N GLY A 380 3.11 12.71 -6.30
CA GLY A 380 1.89 13.24 -5.67
C GLY A 380 2.16 14.59 -5.04
N ALA A 381 1.24 15.54 -5.21
CA ALA A 381 1.48 16.92 -4.80
C ALA A 381 0.39 17.47 -3.87
N TYR A 382 0.66 18.65 -3.34
CA TYR A 382 -0.24 19.39 -2.44
C TYR A 382 -1.58 19.74 -3.08
N ASP A 383 -1.60 19.92 -4.39
CA ASP A 383 -2.80 20.24 -5.18
C ASP A 383 -3.73 19.04 -5.41
N GLY A 384 -3.43 17.87 -4.83
CA GLY A 384 -4.25 16.66 -4.96
C GLY A 384 -4.08 15.94 -6.29
N ILE A 385 -3.20 16.41 -7.17
CA ILE A 385 -2.96 15.82 -8.49
C ILE A 385 -1.73 14.91 -8.45
N ILE A 386 -1.86 13.75 -9.06
CA ILE A 386 -0.78 12.81 -9.29
C ILE A 386 -0.30 12.98 -10.73
N ARG A 387 1.00 13.01 -10.94
CA ARG A 387 1.60 13.25 -12.25
C ARG A 387 2.56 12.16 -12.62
N LEU A 388 2.48 11.74 -13.88
CA LEU A 388 3.42 10.80 -14.50
C LEU A 388 4.52 11.60 -15.19
N HIS A 389 5.76 11.21 -14.94
CA HIS A 389 6.95 11.79 -15.52
C HIS A 389 7.77 10.74 -16.25
N ASP A 390 8.43 11.12 -17.34
CA ASP A 390 9.42 10.30 -18.05
C ASP A 390 10.72 11.10 -18.23
N LEU A 391 11.83 10.60 -17.72
CA LEU A 391 13.14 11.26 -17.83
C LEU A 391 13.63 11.40 -19.28
N ARG A 392 13.13 10.57 -20.18
CA ARG A 392 13.50 10.54 -21.59
C ARG A 392 12.71 11.55 -22.42
N SER A 393 11.56 11.98 -21.91
CA SER A 393 10.67 12.90 -22.61
C SER A 393 11.07 14.35 -22.33
N PRO A 394 10.97 15.26 -23.29
CA PRO A 394 11.17 16.69 -23.07
C PRO A 394 10.03 17.34 -22.25
N ARG A 395 8.88 16.67 -22.11
CA ARG A 395 7.70 17.20 -21.40
C ARG A 395 7.94 17.22 -19.89
N GLU A 396 7.31 18.19 -19.23
CA GLU A 396 7.31 18.29 -17.76
C GLU A 396 6.39 17.21 -17.14
N VAL A 397 5.26 16.94 -17.76
CA VAL A 397 4.24 16.00 -17.31
C VAL A 397 3.70 15.21 -18.51
N GLU A 398 3.75 13.88 -18.42
CA GLU A 398 3.21 13.00 -19.47
C GLU A 398 1.72 12.75 -19.30
N ALA A 399 1.27 12.56 -18.06
CA ALA A 399 -0.13 12.38 -17.72
C ALA A 399 -0.42 12.90 -16.32
N SER A 400 -1.65 13.36 -16.11
CA SER A 400 -2.15 13.82 -14.82
C SER A 400 -3.36 12.98 -14.41
N TYR A 401 -3.43 12.65 -13.13
CA TYR A 401 -4.50 11.85 -12.54
C TYR A 401 -5.10 12.66 -11.39
N SER A 402 -6.34 13.03 -11.51
CA SER A 402 -7.07 13.80 -10.52
C SER A 402 -8.45 13.21 -10.25
N ASP A 403 -8.91 13.39 -9.05
CA ASP A 403 -10.27 13.09 -8.65
C ASP A 403 -11.02 14.42 -8.47
N PRO A 404 -11.98 14.73 -9.33
CA PRO A 404 -12.69 16.02 -9.25
C PRO A 404 -13.59 16.12 -8.00
N THR A 405 -13.78 15.04 -7.26
CA THR A 405 -14.61 15.03 -6.05
C THR A 405 -13.85 15.40 -4.78
N ASP A 406 -12.50 15.40 -4.81
CA ASP A 406 -11.70 15.70 -3.64
C ASP A 406 -10.32 16.25 -4.03
N ASP A 407 -9.98 17.43 -3.54
CA ASP A 407 -8.74 18.16 -3.77
C ASP A 407 -7.68 17.96 -2.68
N SER A 408 -7.86 16.97 -1.81
CA SER A 408 -6.92 16.69 -0.73
C SER A 408 -5.53 16.38 -1.26
N ALA A 409 -4.51 16.95 -0.62
CA ALA A 409 -3.11 16.67 -0.96
C ALA A 409 -2.81 15.15 -0.92
N VAL A 410 -1.95 14.70 -1.81
CA VAL A 410 -1.53 13.29 -1.89
C VAL A 410 -0.35 13.08 -0.95
N TYR A 411 -0.47 12.18 0.03
CA TYR A 411 0.57 11.91 1.02
C TYR A 411 1.29 10.59 0.81
N SER A 412 0.66 9.63 0.16
CA SER A 412 1.27 8.33 -0.13
C SER A 412 0.81 7.77 -1.47
N LEU A 413 1.69 7.02 -2.13
CA LEU A 413 1.44 6.36 -3.41
C LEU A 413 1.89 4.91 -3.33
N LEU A 414 1.09 4.01 -3.90
CA LEU A 414 1.39 2.59 -4.00
C LEU A 414 1.00 2.08 -5.40
N PRO A 415 1.95 1.91 -6.32
CA PRO A 415 1.69 1.26 -7.60
C PRO A 415 1.39 -0.23 -7.40
N ARG A 416 0.38 -0.72 -8.09
CA ARG A 416 0.04 -2.15 -8.19
C ARG A 416 0.27 -2.59 -9.64
N GLY A 417 1.50 -2.96 -9.95
CA GLY A 417 1.96 -3.13 -11.33
C GLY A 417 2.02 -1.79 -12.07
N GLN A 418 1.81 -1.81 -13.38
CA GLN A 418 1.87 -0.63 -14.25
C GLN A 418 0.50 -0.01 -14.54
N GLU A 419 -0.57 -0.70 -14.18
CA GLU A 419 -1.92 -0.32 -14.56
C GLU A 419 -2.69 0.36 -13.44
N THR A 420 -2.43 0.01 -12.19
CA THR A 420 -3.23 0.45 -11.05
C THR A 420 -2.37 1.21 -10.05
N LEU A 421 -2.88 2.33 -9.57
CA LEU A 421 -2.28 3.13 -8.52
C LEU A 421 -3.28 3.30 -7.37
N VAL A 422 -2.80 3.12 -6.15
CA VAL A 422 -3.52 3.50 -4.93
C VAL A 422 -2.82 4.71 -4.32
N ALA A 423 -3.59 5.75 -4.01
CA ALA A 423 -3.10 6.98 -3.42
C ALA A 423 -3.80 7.26 -2.08
N GLY A 424 -3.03 7.61 -1.07
CA GLY A 424 -3.53 8.06 0.22
C GLY A 424 -3.54 9.58 0.31
N THR A 425 -4.61 10.15 0.85
CA THR A 425 -4.82 11.59 0.90
C THR A 425 -4.62 12.19 2.28
N SER A 426 -4.49 13.50 2.32
CA SER A 426 -4.28 14.27 3.56
C SER A 426 -5.54 14.47 4.41
N ARG A 427 -6.72 14.11 3.89
CA ARG A 427 -8.02 14.31 4.56
C ARG A 427 -8.91 13.09 4.36
N HIS A 428 -9.95 13.02 5.18
CA HIS A 428 -11.10 12.11 5.03
C HIS A 428 -10.78 10.61 5.16
N SER A 429 -9.56 10.24 5.61
CA SER A 429 -9.10 8.85 5.63
C SER A 429 -9.36 8.16 4.28
N LEU A 430 -9.05 8.87 3.20
CA LEU A 430 -9.47 8.54 1.86
C LEU A 430 -8.33 7.90 1.08
N LEU A 431 -8.61 6.76 0.47
CA LEU A 431 -7.83 6.15 -0.59
C LEU A 431 -8.49 6.42 -1.94
N LYS A 432 -7.68 6.79 -2.93
CA LYS A 432 -8.09 6.95 -4.33
C LYS A 432 -7.41 5.88 -5.16
N THR A 433 -8.16 5.24 -6.03
CA THR A 433 -7.61 4.28 -6.98
C THR A 433 -7.72 4.82 -8.37
N PHE A 434 -6.64 4.72 -9.14
CA PHE A 434 -6.55 5.20 -10.51
C PHE A 434 -6.13 4.08 -11.45
N ASP A 435 -6.75 4.02 -12.63
CA ASP A 435 -6.25 3.25 -13.76
C ASP A 435 -5.28 4.12 -14.55
N LEU A 436 -4.00 3.81 -14.49
CA LEU A 436 -2.93 4.61 -15.10
C LEU A 436 -3.02 4.67 -16.64
N ARG A 437 -3.78 3.79 -17.26
CA ARG A 437 -3.99 3.77 -18.71
C ARG A 437 -4.96 4.85 -19.19
N LEU A 438 -5.78 5.38 -18.28
CA LEU A 438 -6.83 6.34 -18.62
C LEU A 438 -6.32 7.79 -18.69
N GLY A 439 -5.22 8.12 -18.02
CA GLY A 439 -4.64 9.47 -18.00
C GLY A 439 -5.67 10.53 -17.59
N ALA A 440 -5.84 11.55 -18.41
CA ALA A 440 -6.78 12.65 -18.17
C ALA A 440 -8.27 12.24 -18.11
N LYS A 441 -8.60 10.98 -18.41
CA LYS A 441 -9.98 10.45 -18.33
C LYS A 441 -10.28 9.74 -17.02
N CYS A 442 -9.48 9.98 -15.99
CA CYS A 442 -9.77 9.46 -14.66
C CYS A 442 -11.12 9.94 -14.14
N TYR A 443 -11.83 9.07 -13.43
CA TYR A 443 -13.15 9.37 -12.87
C TYR A 443 -14.19 9.84 -13.92
N SER A 444 -14.05 9.43 -15.17
CA SER A 444 -14.89 9.85 -16.30
C SER A 444 -16.38 9.51 -16.16
N TYR A 445 -16.74 8.61 -15.25
CA TYR A 445 -18.15 8.32 -14.95
C TYR A 445 -18.92 9.51 -14.35
N LEU A 446 -18.22 10.49 -13.81
CA LEU A 446 -18.83 11.72 -13.30
C LEU A 446 -19.34 12.64 -14.43
N GLU A 447 -18.72 12.55 -15.62
CA GLU A 447 -19.06 13.34 -16.79
C GLU A 447 -20.16 12.68 -17.65
N ALA A 448 -20.31 11.37 -17.58
CA ALA A 448 -21.21 10.60 -18.44
C ALA A 448 -22.71 10.93 -18.21
N SER A 449 -23.04 11.61 -17.12
CA SER A 449 -24.41 11.94 -16.70
C SER A 449 -25.10 13.00 -17.57
N SER A 450 -24.38 13.80 -18.36
CA SER A 450 -24.94 14.99 -19.00
C SER A 450 -25.36 14.83 -20.47
N THR A 451 -25.08 13.70 -21.14
CA THR A 451 -25.16 13.64 -22.61
C THR A 451 -25.92 12.48 -23.24
N LEU A 452 -26.52 11.53 -22.50
CA LEU A 452 -27.18 10.39 -23.12
C LEU A 452 -28.71 10.36 -22.86
N PRO A 453 -29.54 10.76 -23.82
CA PRO A 453 -30.94 10.37 -23.87
C PRO A 453 -31.03 9.00 -24.56
N GLY A 454 -30.95 7.94 -23.82
CA GLY A 454 -31.11 6.61 -24.37
C GLY A 454 -30.98 5.53 -23.30
N ASN A 455 -31.87 4.56 -23.35
CA ASN A 455 -32.05 3.45 -22.41
C ASN A 455 -30.84 2.51 -22.18
N ASP A 456 -29.63 2.92 -22.50
CA ASP A 456 -28.44 2.09 -22.28
C ASP A 456 -27.79 2.49 -20.93
N THR A 457 -28.29 1.88 -19.86
CA THR A 457 -27.86 2.05 -18.48
C THR A 457 -26.49 1.44 -18.15
N ARG A 458 -25.70 1.06 -19.16
CA ARG A 458 -24.35 0.54 -18.97
C ARG A 458 -23.35 1.69 -19.00
N VAL A 459 -23.29 2.48 -17.94
CA VAL A 459 -22.11 3.32 -17.66
C VAL A 459 -20.90 2.38 -17.61
N PRO A 460 -19.84 2.63 -18.43
CA PRO A 460 -18.66 1.81 -18.36
C PRO A 460 -18.12 1.87 -16.91
N ARG A 461 -18.02 0.71 -16.27
CA ARG A 461 -17.42 0.62 -14.92
C ARG A 461 -15.96 1.02 -15.06
N THR A 462 -15.65 2.22 -14.65
CA THR A 462 -14.26 2.64 -14.57
C THR A 462 -13.60 1.91 -13.40
N ARG A 463 -12.30 1.67 -13.51
CA ARG A 463 -11.50 1.08 -12.41
C ARG A 463 -11.08 2.13 -11.38
N ASP A 464 -11.45 3.40 -11.60
CA ASP A 464 -11.22 4.49 -10.67
C ASP A 464 -12.30 4.49 -9.60
N TRP A 465 -11.92 4.59 -8.34
CA TRP A 465 -12.87 4.64 -7.23
C TRP A 465 -12.23 5.19 -5.95
N ASN A 466 -13.08 5.73 -5.09
CA ASN A 466 -12.73 6.26 -3.79
C ASN A 466 -13.08 5.25 -2.70
N LEU A 467 -12.22 5.12 -1.69
CA LEU A 467 -12.46 4.30 -0.52
C LEU A 467 -12.22 5.10 0.75
N PHE A 468 -13.26 5.30 1.53
CA PHE A 468 -13.19 5.94 2.83
C PHE A 468 -13.00 4.87 3.91
N LEU A 469 -11.88 4.94 4.62
CA LEU A 469 -11.49 3.93 5.61
C LEU A 469 -12.31 4.02 6.90
N ARG A 470 -12.85 5.19 7.23
CA ARG A 470 -13.69 5.46 8.42
C ARG A 470 -13.14 4.82 9.71
N PRO A 471 -11.91 5.12 10.11
CA PRO A 471 -11.36 4.60 11.35
C PRO A 471 -12.24 5.03 12.52
N THR A 472 -12.63 4.07 13.38
CA THR A 472 -13.46 4.38 14.53
C THR A 472 -12.62 4.99 15.65
N SER A 473 -13.18 5.97 16.36
CA SER A 473 -12.53 6.63 17.50
C SER A 473 -12.28 5.72 18.72
N ASN A 474 -12.79 4.48 18.66
CA ASN A 474 -12.69 3.51 19.77
C ASN A 474 -11.29 2.90 19.95
N THR A 475 -10.33 3.22 19.12
CA THR A 475 -8.93 2.82 19.33
C THR A 475 -8.24 3.62 20.43
N GLY A 476 -8.85 4.70 20.90
CA GLY A 476 -8.46 5.39 22.13
C GLY A 476 -8.81 4.52 23.33
N GLY A 477 -7.80 4.00 24.02
CA GLY A 477 -7.96 3.20 25.22
C GLY A 477 -8.98 3.81 26.19
N ASN A 478 -9.72 2.95 26.85
CA ASN A 478 -10.60 3.21 27.97
C ASN A 478 -10.06 4.32 28.87
N TRP A 479 -10.40 5.56 28.59
CA TRP A 479 -10.29 6.64 29.54
C TRP A 479 -11.33 6.40 30.65
N ARG A 480 -11.14 5.36 31.47
CA ARG A 480 -11.67 5.36 32.82
C ARG A 480 -10.85 6.41 33.60
N GLY A 481 -11.01 7.66 33.20
CA GLY A 481 -10.65 8.80 34.01
C GLY A 481 -11.43 8.74 35.29
N GLY A 482 -10.74 8.82 36.41
CA GLY A 482 -11.24 8.76 37.75
C GLY A 482 -12.47 9.65 37.96
N ARG A 483 -13.35 9.21 38.83
CA ARG A 483 -14.48 9.94 39.36
C ARG A 483 -14.00 11.31 39.92
N GLY A 484 -14.00 12.32 39.06
CA GLY A 484 -13.90 13.73 39.46
C GLY A 484 -15.25 14.38 39.20
N ARG A 485 -16.04 14.57 40.28
CA ARG A 485 -17.19 15.47 40.27
C ARG A 485 -16.68 16.88 40.02
N GLY A 486 -16.76 17.38 38.79
CA GLY A 486 -16.50 18.76 38.42
C GLY A 486 -17.59 19.27 37.51
N ARG A 487 -18.43 20.18 38.03
CA ARG A 487 -19.42 20.94 37.26
C ARG A 487 -18.71 21.76 36.19
N GLY A 488 -19.24 21.72 34.96
CA GLY A 488 -19.07 22.76 33.94
C GLY A 488 -17.90 22.57 32.97
N ALA A 489 -17.82 21.41 32.31
CA ALA A 489 -17.06 21.32 31.06
C ALA A 489 -18.04 21.53 29.88
N LEU A 490 -18.01 22.71 29.29
CA LEU A 490 -18.42 22.90 27.89
C LEU A 490 -17.57 21.90 27.08
N GLN A 491 -18.17 20.75 26.78
CA GLN A 491 -17.57 19.77 25.89
C GLN A 491 -17.28 20.50 24.58
N ASN A 492 -16.00 20.71 24.32
CA ASN A 492 -15.52 21.19 23.05
C ASN A 492 -15.93 20.18 21.97
N THR A 493 -17.08 20.41 21.37
CA THR A 493 -17.65 19.61 20.26
C THR A 493 -16.70 19.53 19.06
N TRP A 494 -15.68 20.37 18.99
CA TRP A 494 -14.65 20.37 17.97
C TRP A 494 -13.66 19.21 18.08
N VAL A 495 -13.34 18.74 19.28
CA VAL A 495 -12.43 17.59 19.49
C VAL A 495 -13.11 16.29 19.09
N SER A 496 -14.42 16.18 19.30
CA SER A 496 -15.20 14.97 18.94
C SER A 496 -15.34 14.76 17.44
N ARG A 497 -15.36 15.83 16.62
CA ARG A 497 -15.48 15.73 15.17
C ARG A 497 -14.18 15.31 14.46
N ARG A 498 -13.01 15.64 15.01
CA ARG A 498 -11.71 15.26 14.47
C ARG A 498 -11.37 13.77 14.68
N SER A 499 -12.10 13.06 15.53
CA SER A 499 -11.81 11.67 15.90
C SER A 499 -12.18 10.63 14.83
N HIS A 500 -12.79 11.05 13.72
CA HIS A 500 -13.26 10.13 12.67
C HIS A 500 -12.54 10.28 11.33
N GLU A 501 -11.70 11.29 11.18
CA GLU A 501 -10.99 11.58 9.95
C GLU A 501 -9.49 11.70 10.19
N SER A 502 -8.71 11.07 9.34
CA SER A 502 -7.25 11.09 9.39
C SER A 502 -6.69 11.22 7.98
N SER A 503 -5.42 11.65 7.89
CA SER A 503 -4.63 11.48 6.68
C SER A 503 -4.24 10.01 6.53
N VAL A 504 -4.03 9.56 5.29
CA VAL A 504 -3.37 8.29 4.98
C VAL A 504 -1.90 8.59 4.67
N TYR A 505 -1.07 8.49 5.68
CA TYR A 505 0.33 8.95 5.64
C TYR A 505 1.24 8.01 4.86
N SER A 506 0.99 6.71 4.93
CA SER A 506 1.83 5.68 4.33
C SER A 506 1.00 4.53 3.77
N LEU A 507 1.49 3.95 2.68
CA LEU A 507 0.93 2.77 2.04
C LEU A 507 2.05 1.79 1.76
N ALA A 508 1.81 0.50 1.99
CA ALA A 508 2.75 -0.56 1.67
C ALA A 508 2.02 -1.83 1.21
N ALA A 509 2.67 -2.62 0.38
CA ALA A 509 2.25 -3.98 0.02
C ALA A 509 3.48 -4.84 -0.17
N SER A 510 3.42 -6.09 0.25
CA SER A 510 4.58 -6.99 0.22
C SER A 510 5.03 -7.33 -1.20
N SER A 511 4.09 -7.34 -2.15
CA SER A 511 4.33 -7.54 -3.58
C SER A 511 3.14 -7.08 -4.40
N HIS A 512 3.32 -6.99 -5.73
CA HIS A 512 2.22 -6.64 -6.64
C HIS A 512 1.12 -7.73 -6.71
N HIS A 513 1.45 -8.96 -6.34
CA HIS A 513 0.52 -10.08 -6.33
C HIS A 513 -0.04 -10.42 -4.94
N SER A 514 0.36 -9.69 -3.89
CA SER A 514 -0.23 -9.83 -2.57
C SER A 514 -1.67 -9.28 -2.55
N PRO A 515 -2.63 -9.97 -1.93
CA PRO A 515 -3.98 -9.44 -1.76
C PRO A 515 -4.07 -8.37 -0.67
N TYR A 516 -2.99 -8.13 0.08
CA TYR A 516 -2.96 -7.20 1.19
C TYR A 516 -2.36 -5.86 0.81
N ILE A 517 -2.97 -4.79 1.30
CA ILE A 517 -2.44 -3.43 1.32
C ILE A 517 -2.47 -2.96 2.77
N TYR A 518 -1.39 -2.36 3.21
CA TYR A 518 -1.27 -1.75 4.53
C TYR A 518 -1.37 -0.25 4.41
N ALA A 519 -2.20 0.38 5.25
CA ALA A 519 -2.40 1.81 5.28
C ALA A 519 -2.14 2.37 6.68
N GLY A 520 -1.22 3.32 6.79
CA GLY A 520 -0.92 4.04 8.01
C GLY A 520 -1.80 5.28 8.13
N VAL A 521 -2.66 5.31 9.13
CA VAL A 521 -3.48 6.45 9.51
C VAL A 521 -3.04 6.95 10.88
N GLU A 522 -3.51 8.13 11.30
CA GLU A 522 -3.15 8.64 12.62
C GLU A 522 -3.50 7.64 13.73
N ASN A 523 -2.52 7.26 14.55
CA ASN A 523 -2.63 6.33 15.67
C ASN A 523 -2.99 4.88 15.32
N ALA A 524 -3.01 4.48 14.05
CA ALA A 524 -3.39 3.15 13.68
C ALA A 524 -2.77 2.69 12.35
N VAL A 525 -2.70 1.38 12.21
CA VAL A 525 -2.38 0.71 10.95
C VAL A 525 -3.56 -0.17 10.54
N LEU A 526 -3.92 -0.08 9.29
CA LEU A 526 -5.01 -0.84 8.69
C LEU A 526 -4.47 -1.84 7.68
N GLU A 527 -5.00 -3.05 7.72
CA GLU A 527 -4.81 -4.07 6.69
C GLU A 527 -6.07 -4.10 5.83
N LEU A 528 -5.90 -3.86 4.54
CA LEU A 528 -6.95 -4.02 3.54
C LEU A 528 -6.70 -5.32 2.79
N ALA A 529 -7.69 -6.20 2.77
CA ALA A 529 -7.64 -7.47 2.09
C ALA A 529 -8.55 -7.45 0.85
N SER A 530 -8.01 -7.82 -0.30
CA SER A 530 -8.75 -7.87 -1.57
C SER A 530 -9.66 -9.10 -1.62
N THR A 531 -10.77 -9.03 -0.92
CA THR A 531 -11.81 -10.07 -0.87
C THR A 531 -13.16 -9.43 -0.52
N ALA A 532 -14.25 -10.06 -0.94
CA ALA A 532 -15.58 -9.56 -0.59
C ALA A 532 -15.96 -9.89 0.86
N ALA A 533 -16.60 -8.96 1.54
CA ALA A 533 -17.06 -9.13 2.93
C ALA A 533 -18.01 -10.32 3.11
N LEU A 534 -18.79 -10.65 2.07
CA LEU A 534 -19.73 -11.76 2.05
C LEU A 534 -19.20 -12.99 1.30
N ASP A 535 -17.90 -13.03 0.94
CA ASP A 535 -17.31 -14.17 0.25
C ASP A 535 -17.33 -15.40 1.16
N GLN A 536 -17.89 -16.50 0.64
CA GLN A 536 -17.96 -17.77 1.35
C GLN A 536 -16.75 -18.67 1.08
N ASN A 537 -16.07 -18.45 -0.03
CA ASN A 537 -14.94 -19.24 -0.52
C ASN A 537 -13.75 -18.37 -0.94
N PRO A 538 -13.17 -17.58 -0.03
CA PRO A 538 -12.00 -16.76 -0.34
C PRO A 538 -10.79 -17.64 -0.67
N ASP A 539 -9.77 -17.07 -1.32
CA ASP A 539 -8.56 -17.82 -1.67
C ASP A 539 -7.90 -18.42 -0.43
N SER A 540 -7.89 -19.75 -0.36
CA SER A 540 -7.35 -20.50 0.77
C SER A 540 -5.86 -20.29 1.00
N VAL A 541 -5.11 -19.83 0.00
CA VAL A 541 -3.66 -19.52 0.14
C VAL A 541 -3.45 -18.40 1.14
N PHE A 542 -4.28 -17.36 1.11
CA PHE A 542 -4.13 -16.18 1.95
C PHE A 542 -5.09 -16.15 3.12
N PHE A 543 -6.30 -16.67 2.97
CA PHE A 543 -7.39 -16.45 3.93
C PHE A 543 -7.78 -17.69 4.74
N ALA A 544 -7.17 -18.86 4.51
CA ALA A 544 -7.42 -20.07 5.30
C ALA A 544 -7.25 -19.86 6.83
N PRO A 545 -6.22 -19.12 7.30
CA PRO A 545 -6.04 -18.86 8.73
C PRO A 545 -7.19 -18.09 9.38
N TRP A 546 -7.92 -17.31 8.59
CA TRP A 546 -9.09 -16.56 9.06
C TRP A 546 -10.30 -17.47 9.33
N GLN A 547 -10.45 -18.54 8.55
CA GLN A 547 -11.49 -19.56 8.77
C GLN A 547 -11.24 -20.35 10.05
N ALA A 548 -9.98 -20.70 10.31
CA ALA A 548 -9.61 -21.47 11.50
C ALA A 548 -9.88 -20.71 12.81
N ARG A 549 -9.70 -19.39 12.82
CA ARG A 549 -9.96 -18.56 14.01
C ARG A 549 -11.43 -18.55 14.45
N LYS A 550 -12.38 -18.78 13.54
CA LYS A 550 -13.81 -18.90 13.87
C LYS A 550 -14.12 -20.10 14.78
N SER A 551 -13.33 -21.17 14.69
CA SER A 551 -13.59 -22.43 15.40
C SER A 551 -12.91 -22.52 16.77
N THR A 552 -11.91 -21.68 17.05
CA THR A 552 -11.02 -21.82 18.22
C THR A 552 -11.14 -20.73 19.27
N GLN A 553 -11.99 -19.69 19.09
CA GLN A 553 -12.20 -18.74 20.19
C GLN A 553 -12.92 -19.44 21.34
N PRO A 554 -12.27 -19.62 22.52
CA PRO A 554 -12.97 -20.02 23.73
C PRO A 554 -14.03 -18.96 24.04
N ARG A 555 -15.26 -19.39 24.29
CA ARG A 555 -16.29 -18.53 24.85
C ARG A 555 -15.69 -17.87 26.09
N HIS A 556 -15.47 -16.57 26.03
CA HIS A 556 -15.07 -15.82 27.21
C HIS A 556 -16.27 -15.75 28.16
N ASP A 557 -16.27 -16.61 29.19
CA ASP A 557 -17.32 -16.74 30.23
C ASP A 557 -17.40 -15.52 31.19
N SER A 558 -16.94 -14.34 30.75
CA SER A 558 -16.90 -13.14 31.61
C SER A 558 -17.60 -11.90 31.04
N MET A 559 -18.63 -12.06 30.20
CA MET A 559 -19.49 -10.94 29.81
C MET A 559 -20.67 -10.82 30.78
N PRO A 560 -21.03 -9.60 31.24
CA PRO A 560 -22.21 -9.39 32.11
C PRO A 560 -23.49 -9.82 31.39
N ALA A 561 -24.39 -10.47 32.12
CA ALA A 561 -25.64 -11.11 31.66
C ALA A 561 -26.61 -10.20 30.85
N HIS A 562 -26.44 -8.89 30.87
CA HIS A 562 -27.28 -7.95 30.11
C HIS A 562 -26.98 -7.88 28.58
N PHE A 563 -25.88 -8.47 28.11
CA PHE A 563 -25.55 -8.54 26.69
C PHE A 563 -25.92 -9.89 26.05
N GLU A 564 -26.38 -10.88 26.84
CA GLU A 564 -26.72 -12.20 26.30
C GLU A 564 -28.08 -12.25 25.59
N ASP A 565 -29.01 -11.36 25.91
CA ASP A 565 -30.34 -11.37 25.29
C ASP A 565 -30.32 -10.84 23.85
N ASP A 566 -29.47 -9.84 23.53
CA ASP A 566 -29.28 -9.36 22.15
C ASP A 566 -28.52 -10.36 21.26
N ALA A 567 -27.65 -11.19 21.87
CA ALA A 567 -26.92 -12.22 21.14
C ALA A 567 -27.74 -13.48 20.85
N ARG A 568 -28.78 -13.76 21.65
CA ARG A 568 -29.70 -14.92 21.46
C ARG A 568 -30.78 -14.64 20.42
N GLN A 569 -31.16 -13.36 20.19
CA GLN A 569 -32.12 -12.99 19.15
C GLN A 569 -31.47 -12.89 17.77
N ALA A 570 -30.17 -12.68 17.66
CA ALA A 570 -29.42 -12.78 16.41
C ALA A 570 -29.15 -14.26 16.11
N GLY A 571 -30.16 -14.95 15.58
CA GLY A 571 -30.06 -16.34 15.14
C GLY A 571 -28.80 -16.60 14.34
N SER A 572 -28.06 -17.63 14.72
CA SER A 572 -26.73 -18.05 14.30
C SER A 572 -26.59 -18.49 12.85
N SER A 573 -26.97 -17.65 11.89
CA SER A 573 -26.80 -17.96 10.48
C SER A 573 -26.14 -16.83 9.65
N ALA A 574 -25.35 -15.95 10.29
CA ALA A 574 -24.49 -15.06 9.53
C ALA A 574 -23.31 -15.87 8.97
N SER A 575 -23.51 -16.45 7.82
CA SER A 575 -22.57 -17.30 7.09
C SER A 575 -21.46 -16.52 6.37
N GLY A 576 -21.12 -15.33 6.83
CA GLY A 576 -20.00 -14.57 6.31
C GLY A 576 -18.66 -15.12 6.81
N PHE A 577 -17.62 -15.07 5.95
CA PHE A 577 -16.24 -15.45 6.30
C PHE A 577 -15.66 -14.54 7.40
N TRP A 578 -16.03 -13.27 7.41
CA TRP A 578 -15.50 -12.24 8.29
C TRP A 578 -16.39 -12.00 9.51
N ASN A 579 -15.76 -11.76 10.66
CA ASN A 579 -16.49 -11.32 11.83
C ASN A 579 -16.79 -9.80 11.69
N GLU A 580 -18.05 -9.45 11.61
CA GLU A 580 -18.53 -8.06 11.46
C GLU A 580 -17.99 -7.10 12.53
N ARG A 581 -17.68 -7.61 13.74
CA ARG A 581 -17.14 -6.80 14.85
C ARG A 581 -15.65 -6.50 14.72
N GLU A 582 -14.94 -7.24 13.87
CA GLU A 582 -13.49 -7.09 13.66
C GLU A 582 -13.15 -6.31 12.40
N VAL A 583 -14.12 -6.10 11.52
CA VAL A 583 -13.92 -5.36 10.26
C VAL A 583 -14.39 -3.93 10.37
N LEU A 584 -13.70 -3.04 9.66
CA LEU A 584 -14.08 -1.64 9.54
C LEU A 584 -15.25 -1.47 8.59
N ASP A 585 -16.11 -0.50 8.89
CA ASP A 585 -17.19 -0.10 8.00
C ASP A 585 -16.65 0.80 6.89
N LEU A 586 -16.11 0.19 5.85
CA LEU A 586 -15.64 0.91 4.67
C LEU A 586 -16.81 1.57 3.93
N ALA A 587 -16.54 2.72 3.30
CA ALA A 587 -17.52 3.39 2.48
C ALA A 587 -16.93 3.80 1.13
N MET A 588 -17.76 3.86 0.09
CA MET A 588 -17.39 4.37 -1.24
C MET A 588 -18.59 4.98 -1.93
N TYR A 589 -18.33 5.83 -2.93
CA TYR A 589 -19.39 6.32 -3.79
C TYR A 589 -19.83 5.23 -4.77
N ASP A 590 -21.15 5.12 -4.98
CA ASP A 590 -21.65 4.38 -6.12
C ASP A 590 -21.28 5.13 -7.41
N GLN A 591 -21.12 4.40 -8.52
CA GLN A 591 -20.83 4.99 -9.83
C GLN A 591 -22.12 5.33 -10.57
N THR A 592 -23.11 5.85 -9.86
CA THR A 592 -24.34 6.38 -10.43
C THR A 592 -24.27 7.92 -10.51
N PRO A 593 -25.07 8.56 -11.37
CA PRO A 593 -25.13 10.02 -11.44
C PRO A 593 -25.44 10.70 -10.09
N ASP A 594 -26.12 10.00 -9.19
CA ASP A 594 -26.49 10.51 -7.87
C ASP A 594 -25.34 10.48 -6.85
N MET A 595 -24.23 9.80 -7.15
CA MET A 595 -23.04 9.68 -6.31
C MET A 595 -23.36 9.43 -4.84
N LYS A 596 -24.16 8.40 -4.55
CA LYS A 596 -24.53 8.09 -3.17
C LYS A 596 -23.38 7.40 -2.45
N LEU A 597 -23.12 7.81 -1.22
CA LEU A 597 -22.16 7.14 -0.36
C LEU A 597 -22.78 5.85 0.18
N CYS A 598 -22.14 4.72 -0.12
CA CYS A 598 -22.54 3.38 0.32
C CYS A 598 -21.58 2.86 1.37
N THR A 599 -22.07 2.15 2.39
CA THR A 599 -21.24 1.55 3.46
C THR A 599 -21.35 0.04 3.48
N GLN A 600 -20.30 -0.63 3.95
CA GLN A 600 -20.32 -2.09 4.11
C GLN A 600 -21.29 -2.56 5.18
N LYS A 601 -21.50 -1.77 6.25
CA LYS A 601 -22.44 -2.10 7.31
C LYS A 601 -23.86 -2.33 6.78
N SER A 602 -24.27 -1.51 5.84
CA SER A 602 -25.58 -1.66 5.21
C SER A 602 -25.69 -2.89 4.29
N LEU A 603 -24.58 -3.44 3.78
CA LEU A 603 -24.57 -4.76 3.11
C LEU A 603 -24.91 -5.89 4.08
N TRP A 604 -24.32 -5.88 5.28
CA TRP A 604 -24.60 -6.89 6.31
C TRP A 604 -26.06 -6.85 6.75
N ASP A 605 -26.62 -5.64 6.92
CA ASP A 605 -28.01 -5.44 7.33
C ASP A 605 -28.98 -5.93 6.24
N THR A 606 -28.70 -5.62 4.96
CA THR A 606 -29.51 -6.11 3.83
C THR A 606 -29.43 -7.64 3.70
N HIS A 607 -28.24 -8.22 3.88
CA HIS A 607 -28.08 -9.67 3.83
C HIS A 607 -28.83 -10.37 4.96
N ARG A 608 -28.88 -9.79 6.14
CA ARG A 608 -29.67 -10.30 7.28
C ARG A 608 -31.18 -10.23 7.04
N GLN A 609 -31.66 -9.19 6.35
CA GLN A 609 -33.07 -9.00 6.02
C GLN A 609 -33.54 -9.83 4.83
N ALA A 610 -32.63 -10.18 3.91
CA ALA A 610 -32.91 -10.99 2.73
C ALA A 610 -33.02 -12.48 3.06
N THR A 611 -34.02 -12.88 3.84
CA THR A 611 -34.47 -14.28 3.97
C THR A 611 -35.23 -14.76 2.72
N SER A 612 -35.31 -13.97 1.66
CA SER A 612 -35.99 -14.25 0.39
C SER A 612 -35.01 -14.36 -0.77
N PRO A 613 -35.18 -15.32 -1.69
CA PRO A 613 -34.18 -15.64 -2.75
C PRO A 613 -34.15 -14.67 -3.94
N VAL A 614 -34.66 -13.46 -3.82
CA VAL A 614 -34.79 -12.50 -4.93
C VAL A 614 -33.74 -11.42 -4.86
N SER A 615 -32.92 -11.38 -5.86
CA SER A 615 -31.93 -10.37 -6.24
C SER A 615 -30.48 -10.59 -5.78
N ARG A 616 -29.69 -11.24 -6.64
CA ARG A 616 -28.24 -11.45 -6.51
C ARG A 616 -27.39 -10.30 -7.08
N THR A 617 -27.89 -9.12 -7.21
CA THR A 617 -27.08 -7.92 -7.46
C THR A 617 -26.61 -7.38 -6.14
N LEU A 618 -25.34 -7.65 -5.80
CA LEU A 618 -24.64 -7.05 -4.67
C LEU A 618 -24.38 -5.56 -4.99
N GLU A 619 -25.44 -4.76 -4.95
CA GLU A 619 -25.30 -3.31 -4.90
C GLU A 619 -25.04 -2.93 -3.45
N PHE A 620 -24.06 -2.05 -3.21
CA PHE A 620 -23.89 -1.41 -1.91
C PHE A 620 -25.21 -0.71 -1.54
N PRO A 621 -25.83 -1.02 -0.42
CA PRO A 621 -27.09 -0.37 -0.06
C PRO A 621 -26.85 1.11 0.20
N ARG A 622 -27.77 1.91 -0.25
CA ARG A 622 -27.70 3.36 -0.21
C ARG A 622 -27.83 3.86 1.23
N VAL A 623 -26.95 4.75 1.64
CA VAL A 623 -27.12 5.53 2.87
C VAL A 623 -27.98 6.73 2.53
N GLU A 624 -29.17 6.80 3.13
CA GLU A 624 -30.02 8.00 2.99
C GLU A 624 -29.38 9.17 3.74
N GLY A 625 -29.12 10.24 3.02
CA GLY A 625 -28.64 11.50 3.59
C GLY A 625 -27.54 12.16 2.74
N LEU A 626 -27.50 13.47 2.78
CA LEU A 626 -26.42 14.26 2.20
C LEU A 626 -25.10 13.95 2.92
N ASP A 627 -24.07 13.65 2.16
CA ASP A 627 -22.71 13.52 2.70
C ASP A 627 -22.28 14.87 3.31
N GLN A 628 -22.19 14.90 4.64
CA GLN A 628 -21.90 16.14 5.37
C GLN A 628 -20.47 16.66 5.14
N ARG A 629 -19.60 15.87 4.50
CA ARG A 629 -18.23 16.26 4.17
C ARG A 629 -18.15 17.35 3.12
N TRP A 630 -19.18 17.47 2.28
CA TRP A 630 -19.29 18.50 1.24
C TRP A 630 -19.90 19.82 1.71
N ARG A 631 -20.23 19.95 2.98
CA ARG A 631 -20.60 21.25 3.50
C ARG A 631 -19.34 22.12 3.52
N VAL A 632 -19.19 22.93 2.49
CA VAL A 632 -18.27 24.07 2.48
C VAL A 632 -18.50 24.80 3.80
N GLY A 633 -17.46 24.89 4.62
CA GLY A 633 -17.57 25.59 5.88
C GLY A 633 -18.09 26.99 5.62
N SER A 634 -19.31 27.26 6.08
CA SER A 634 -19.72 28.62 6.36
C SER A 634 -18.75 29.12 7.42
N GLY A 635 -17.74 29.88 6.94
CA GLY A 635 -16.58 30.42 7.60
C GLY A 635 -16.85 31.23 8.82
#